data_86bfb6a6ff32a1cfecb874b541bde426
#
_entry.id   86bfb6a6ff32a1cfecb874b541bde426
#
_cell.length_a   1.000
_cell.length_b   1.000
_cell.length_c   1.000
_cell.angle_alpha   90.00
_cell.angle_beta   90.00
_cell.angle_gamma   90.00
#
_symmetry.space_group_name_H-M   'P 1'
#
loop_
_entity.id
_entity.type
_entity.pdbx_description
1 polymer ?
#
loop_
_entity_poly.entity_id
_entity_poly.type
_entity_poly.pdbx_seq_one_letter_code
_entity_poly.pdbx_strand_id
1 'polypeptide(L)'
;PDLIVGHTGWGEMLFLKEVWPETTYLSYVEFHYNLENSDIDFDETVFMDKTPYTRRKLIARNSSFISQYAISDYMITPTQFQKNTFSKDYRDRIEVIHEGIDTDILKPNDKASLKVNDHIINKNDKVVLLVNRSLEPYRGYHSFIKSIPNILKDHPDAYILIIGGDQKGYGADPEKGTTHREKYYNEIKDKVDTSRIFFLGLVDYKILITAFQIATVHVYLTYPF
;
A
#
# COMPACT_ATOMS: atom_id res chain seq x y z
N PRO A 1 -20.46 -19.64 17.80
CA PRO A 1 -20.49 -19.38 16.36
C PRO A 1 -20.04 -20.62 15.58
N ASP A 2 -20.54 -20.79 14.35
CA ASP A 2 -20.17 -21.92 13.47
C ASP A 2 -18.84 -21.66 12.76
N LEU A 3 -18.55 -20.39 12.51
CA LEU A 3 -17.34 -19.91 11.82
C LEU A 3 -16.82 -18.62 12.46
N ILE A 4 -15.52 -18.55 12.64
CA ILE A 4 -14.80 -17.31 12.98
C ILE A 4 -13.85 -16.98 11.84
N VAL A 5 -13.97 -15.78 11.31
CA VAL A 5 -13.03 -15.21 10.31
C VAL A 5 -12.24 -14.11 10.98
N GLY A 6 -10.92 -14.20 10.97
CA GLY A 6 -10.10 -13.19 11.64
C GLY A 6 -8.75 -12.96 10.96
N HIS A 7 -8.20 -11.77 11.18
CA HIS A 7 -6.90 -11.36 10.68
C HIS A 7 -5.81 -11.67 11.70
N THR A 8 -4.73 -12.34 11.30
CA THR A 8 -3.68 -12.77 12.23
C THR A 8 -2.70 -11.66 12.63
N GLY A 9 -2.69 -10.54 11.94
CA GLY A 9 -1.68 -9.48 12.09
C GLY A 9 -1.73 -8.70 13.40
N TRP A 10 -2.84 -8.74 14.11
CA TRP A 10 -3.07 -7.92 15.30
C TRP A 10 -3.18 -8.75 16.60
N GLY A 11 -3.20 -10.08 16.49
CA GLY A 11 -3.26 -10.98 17.64
C GLY A 11 -4.67 -11.30 18.15
N GLU A 12 -5.71 -10.83 17.49
CA GLU A 12 -7.11 -11.02 17.92
C GLU A 12 -7.53 -12.48 18.01
N MET A 13 -6.91 -13.34 17.19
CA MET A 13 -7.26 -14.77 17.15
C MET A 13 -6.53 -15.64 18.19
N LEU A 14 -5.52 -15.10 18.91
CA LEU A 14 -4.60 -15.88 19.73
C LEU A 14 -5.26 -16.83 20.74
N PHE A 15 -6.36 -16.41 21.35
CA PHE A 15 -7.01 -17.16 22.44
C PHE A 15 -8.43 -17.59 22.13
N LEU A 16 -8.88 -17.42 20.88
CA LEU A 16 -10.28 -17.70 20.54
C LEU A 16 -10.64 -19.19 20.64
N LYS A 17 -9.69 -20.10 20.39
CA LYS A 17 -9.89 -21.55 20.54
C LYS A 17 -10.18 -21.95 22.01
N GLU A 18 -9.68 -21.18 22.98
CA GLU A 18 -9.97 -21.40 24.41
C GLU A 18 -11.42 -21.03 24.79
N VAL A 19 -12.03 -20.14 23.99
CA VAL A 19 -13.41 -19.67 24.18
C VAL A 19 -14.40 -20.51 23.36
N TRP A 20 -14.03 -20.83 22.12
CA TRP A 20 -14.88 -21.58 21.18
C TRP A 20 -14.10 -22.74 20.54
N PRO A 21 -13.81 -23.84 21.29
CA PRO A 21 -12.91 -24.91 20.84
C PRO A 21 -13.42 -25.66 19.60
N GLU A 22 -14.74 -25.78 19.44
CA GLU A 22 -15.36 -26.55 18.35
C GLU A 22 -15.66 -25.72 17.09
N THR A 23 -15.39 -24.39 17.12
CA THR A 23 -15.67 -23.51 15.99
C THR A 23 -14.62 -23.69 14.91
N THR A 24 -15.05 -23.58 13.65
CA THR A 24 -14.15 -23.51 12.49
C THR A 24 -13.47 -22.13 12.41
N TYR A 25 -12.15 -22.12 12.17
CA TYR A 25 -11.34 -20.91 12.10
C TYR A 25 -10.79 -20.71 10.69
N LEU A 26 -11.22 -19.62 10.04
CA LEU A 26 -10.66 -19.12 8.78
C LEU A 26 -9.76 -17.91 9.08
N SER A 27 -8.46 -18.07 8.89
CA SER A 27 -7.50 -17.00 9.12
C SER A 27 -7.10 -16.30 7.83
N TYR A 28 -7.25 -14.98 7.84
CA TYR A 28 -6.65 -14.12 6.83
C TYR A 28 -5.19 -13.88 7.23
N VAL A 29 -4.28 -14.57 6.52
CA VAL A 29 -2.83 -14.52 6.78
C VAL A 29 -2.19 -13.60 5.77
N GLU A 30 -2.13 -12.32 6.07
CA GLU A 30 -1.74 -11.30 5.12
C GLU A 30 -0.27 -11.42 4.69
N PHE A 31 0.64 -11.60 5.65
CA PHE A 31 2.07 -11.52 5.36
C PHE A 31 2.93 -12.21 6.43
N HIS A 32 4.02 -12.87 5.99
CA HIS A 32 5.05 -13.40 6.89
C HIS A 32 6.35 -12.62 6.69
N TYR A 33 6.88 -12.03 7.77
CA TYR A 33 8.03 -11.15 7.71
C TYR A 33 9.34 -11.92 7.60
N ASN A 34 10.13 -11.64 6.57
CA ASN A 34 11.41 -12.25 6.28
C ASN A 34 12.54 -11.23 6.24
N LEU A 35 13.80 -11.68 6.30
CA LEU A 35 14.97 -10.80 6.12
C LEU A 35 15.27 -10.50 4.66
N GLU A 36 14.79 -11.36 3.76
CA GLU A 36 15.06 -11.29 2.33
C GLU A 36 13.75 -11.38 1.55
N ASN A 37 13.69 -10.69 0.41
CA ASN A 37 12.51 -10.61 -0.44
C ASN A 37 11.26 -10.18 0.36
N SER A 38 11.42 -9.19 1.22
CA SER A 38 10.43 -8.75 2.18
C SER A 38 10.42 -7.22 2.29
N ASP A 39 9.66 -6.72 3.26
CA ASP A 39 9.45 -5.29 3.50
C ASP A 39 10.70 -4.53 3.96
N ILE A 40 11.75 -5.20 4.40
CA ILE A 40 12.96 -4.55 4.93
C ILE A 40 14.12 -4.45 3.92
N ASP A 41 14.02 -5.11 2.77
CA ASP A 41 15.14 -5.18 1.81
C ASP A 41 14.77 -4.81 0.37
N PHE A 42 13.62 -4.20 0.15
CA PHE A 42 13.15 -3.89 -1.20
C PHE A 42 13.83 -2.65 -1.82
N ASP A 43 14.34 -1.74 -1.02
CA ASP A 43 14.98 -0.51 -1.47
C ASP A 43 16.20 -0.18 -0.60
N GLU A 44 17.39 -0.41 -1.15
CA GLU A 44 18.66 -0.17 -0.46
C GLU A 44 18.90 1.31 -0.12
N THR A 45 18.24 2.24 -0.81
CA THR A 45 18.37 3.68 -0.53
C THR A 45 17.56 4.14 0.67
N VAL A 46 16.59 3.32 1.10
CA VAL A 46 15.65 3.66 2.17
C VAL A 46 15.76 2.71 3.36
N PHE A 47 16.02 1.43 3.11
CA PHE A 47 16.00 0.37 4.12
C PHE A 47 17.20 -0.57 3.98
N MET A 48 18.06 -0.64 4.98
CA MET A 48 19.23 -1.49 4.99
C MET A 48 19.59 -1.96 6.39
N ASP A 49 18.63 -2.42 7.18
CA ASP A 49 18.94 -2.95 8.51
C ASP A 49 18.73 -4.47 8.57
N LYS A 50 19.77 -5.23 8.17
CA LYS A 50 19.83 -6.70 8.30
C LYS A 50 20.64 -7.15 9.51
N THR A 51 20.65 -6.36 10.59
CA THR A 51 21.39 -6.67 11.81
C THR A 51 20.83 -7.88 12.56
N PRO A 52 21.61 -8.50 13.46
CA PRO A 52 21.11 -9.53 14.38
C PRO A 52 19.93 -9.02 15.25
N TYR A 53 19.85 -7.73 15.51
CA TYR A 53 18.72 -7.12 16.21
C TYR A 53 17.43 -7.20 15.37
N THR A 54 17.50 -6.83 14.10
CA THR A 54 16.35 -6.92 13.18
C THR A 54 15.88 -8.36 13.03
N ARG A 55 16.80 -9.32 12.90
CA ARG A 55 16.45 -10.75 12.86
C ARG A 55 15.64 -11.17 14.09
N ARG A 56 16.12 -10.85 15.31
CA ARG A 56 15.40 -11.18 16.55
C ARG A 56 14.00 -10.53 16.61
N LYS A 57 13.90 -9.28 16.17
CA LYS A 57 12.63 -8.53 16.11
C LYS A 57 11.62 -9.20 15.17
N LEU A 58 12.06 -9.67 13.99
CA LEU A 58 11.20 -10.40 13.05
C LEU A 58 10.73 -11.74 13.62
N ILE A 59 11.63 -12.51 14.26
CA ILE A 59 11.28 -13.77 14.91
C ILE A 59 10.22 -13.53 15.99
N ALA A 60 10.42 -12.53 16.84
CA ALA A 60 9.45 -12.20 17.90
C ALA A 60 8.09 -11.78 17.31
N ARG A 61 8.08 -11.01 16.22
CA ARG A 61 6.85 -10.59 15.53
C ARG A 61 6.12 -11.80 14.93
N ASN A 62 6.83 -12.66 14.20
CA ASN A 62 6.25 -13.84 13.58
C ASN A 62 5.77 -14.89 14.60
N SER A 63 6.30 -14.91 15.82
CA SER A 63 5.87 -15.88 16.86
C SER A 63 4.38 -15.77 17.17
N SER A 64 3.83 -14.56 17.24
CA SER A 64 2.39 -14.34 17.41
C SER A 64 1.58 -14.89 16.24
N PHE A 65 2.06 -14.70 15.00
CA PHE A 65 1.39 -15.19 13.80
C PHE A 65 1.38 -16.71 13.74
N ILE A 66 2.54 -17.34 14.00
CA ILE A 66 2.68 -18.81 13.99
C ILE A 66 1.71 -19.47 14.98
N SER A 67 1.53 -18.89 16.16
CA SER A 67 0.57 -19.39 17.15
C SER A 67 -0.86 -19.37 16.61
N GLN A 68 -1.22 -18.35 15.83
CA GLN A 68 -2.54 -18.24 15.22
C GLN A 68 -2.70 -19.17 14.00
N TYR A 69 -1.63 -19.40 13.21
CA TYR A 69 -1.67 -20.39 12.10
C TYR A 69 -1.90 -21.81 12.62
N ALA A 70 -1.39 -22.13 13.81
CA ALA A 70 -1.54 -23.47 14.42
C ALA A 70 -2.98 -23.80 14.76
N ILE A 71 -3.80 -22.81 15.13
CA ILE A 71 -5.21 -23.01 15.47
C ILE A 71 -6.15 -22.86 14.26
N SER A 72 -5.64 -22.43 13.10
CA SER A 72 -6.45 -22.19 11.91
C SER A 72 -6.80 -23.50 11.20
N ASP A 73 -8.08 -23.70 10.93
CA ASP A 73 -8.55 -24.80 10.10
C ASP A 73 -8.31 -24.48 8.61
N TYR A 74 -8.54 -23.21 8.21
CA TYR A 74 -8.32 -22.69 6.88
C TYR A 74 -7.52 -21.39 6.92
N MET A 75 -6.70 -21.16 5.89
CA MET A 75 -5.92 -19.94 5.75
C MET A 75 -6.05 -19.38 4.34
N ILE A 76 -6.27 -18.07 4.23
CA ILE A 76 -6.36 -17.35 2.95
C ILE A 76 -5.43 -16.14 2.95
N THR A 77 -4.97 -15.76 1.76
CA THR A 77 -4.18 -14.55 1.51
C THR A 77 -4.57 -13.93 0.17
N PRO A 78 -4.43 -12.62 -0.04
CA PRO A 78 -4.97 -11.99 -1.25
C PRO A 78 -4.14 -12.23 -2.51
N THR A 79 -2.83 -12.48 -2.39
CA THR A 79 -1.96 -12.61 -3.57
C THR A 79 -0.98 -13.79 -3.48
N GLN A 80 -0.52 -14.24 -4.64
CA GLN A 80 0.52 -15.27 -4.71
C GLN A 80 1.85 -14.79 -4.13
N PHE A 81 2.16 -13.49 -4.26
CA PHE A 81 3.34 -12.89 -3.65
C PHE A 81 3.30 -13.07 -2.13
N GLN A 82 2.19 -12.68 -1.49
CA GLN A 82 2.01 -12.82 -0.05
C GLN A 82 2.09 -14.29 0.39
N LYS A 83 1.41 -15.21 -0.31
CA LYS A 83 1.52 -16.66 -0.07
C LYS A 83 2.98 -17.14 -0.07
N ASN A 84 3.80 -16.63 -0.98
CA ASN A 84 5.20 -17.04 -1.13
C ASN A 84 6.12 -16.55 0.01
N THR A 85 5.68 -15.61 0.85
CA THR A 85 6.44 -15.19 2.03
C THR A 85 6.46 -16.24 3.14
N PHE A 86 5.51 -17.17 3.13
CA PHE A 86 5.37 -18.22 4.14
C PHE A 86 6.30 -19.40 3.89
N SER A 87 6.73 -20.07 4.96
CA SER A 87 7.44 -21.34 4.85
C SER A 87 6.57 -22.40 4.17
N LYS A 88 7.19 -23.43 3.61
CA LYS A 88 6.47 -24.49 2.89
C LYS A 88 5.39 -25.14 3.77
N ASP A 89 5.65 -25.35 5.05
CA ASP A 89 4.72 -26.03 5.96
C ASP A 89 3.38 -25.29 6.11
N TYR A 90 3.39 -23.96 6.03
CA TYR A 90 2.18 -23.15 6.06
C TYR A 90 1.65 -22.85 4.67
N ARG A 91 2.54 -22.53 3.73
CA ARG A 91 2.20 -22.13 2.36
C ARG A 91 1.30 -23.12 1.64
N ASP A 92 1.52 -24.42 1.82
CA ASP A 92 0.74 -25.47 1.17
C ASP A 92 -0.71 -25.53 1.71
N ARG A 93 -0.99 -24.91 2.86
CA ARG A 93 -2.32 -24.80 3.50
C ARG A 93 -3.03 -23.48 3.20
N ILE A 94 -2.35 -22.52 2.54
CA ILE A 94 -2.90 -21.19 2.27
C ILE A 94 -3.52 -21.17 0.87
N GLU A 95 -4.77 -20.73 0.77
CA GLU A 95 -5.42 -20.45 -0.52
C GLU A 95 -5.28 -18.97 -0.88
N VAL A 96 -5.11 -18.69 -2.16
CA VAL A 96 -5.04 -17.31 -2.68
C VAL A 96 -6.44 -16.91 -3.11
N ILE A 97 -7.03 -15.95 -2.39
CA ILE A 97 -8.34 -15.38 -2.70
C ILE A 97 -8.19 -13.86 -2.68
N HIS A 98 -8.25 -13.25 -3.86
CA HIS A 98 -8.17 -11.79 -4.01
C HIS A 98 -9.37 -11.11 -3.35
N GLU A 99 -9.14 -9.97 -2.70
CA GLU A 99 -10.17 -9.22 -1.95
C GLU A 99 -11.32 -8.71 -2.82
N GLY A 100 -11.08 -8.58 -4.12
CA GLY A 100 -12.06 -8.06 -5.05
C GLY A 100 -12.19 -6.54 -5.01
N ILE A 101 -13.05 -6.03 -5.88
CA ILE A 101 -13.38 -4.61 -5.98
C ILE A 101 -14.83 -4.48 -6.46
N ASP A 102 -15.54 -3.47 -5.97
CA ASP A 102 -16.90 -3.17 -6.42
C ASP A 102 -16.87 -2.54 -7.82
N THR A 103 -17.09 -3.37 -8.84
CA THR A 103 -17.07 -2.96 -10.26
C THR A 103 -18.34 -2.23 -10.68
N ASP A 104 -19.40 -2.24 -9.87
CA ASP A 104 -20.59 -1.42 -10.11
C ASP A 104 -20.35 0.04 -9.81
N ILE A 105 -19.46 0.32 -8.88
CA ILE A 105 -19.04 1.66 -8.48
C ILE A 105 -17.77 2.08 -9.24
N LEU A 106 -16.74 1.26 -9.25
CA LEU A 106 -15.45 1.53 -9.89
C LEU A 106 -15.47 1.08 -11.36
N LYS A 107 -16.08 1.89 -12.21
CA LYS A 107 -16.19 1.68 -13.64
C LYS A 107 -15.86 2.94 -14.44
N PRO A 108 -15.48 2.81 -15.71
CA PRO A 108 -15.24 3.96 -16.59
C PRO A 108 -16.44 4.92 -16.65
N ASN A 109 -16.15 6.21 -16.68
CA ASN A 109 -17.15 7.26 -16.84
C ASN A 109 -16.60 8.37 -17.75
N ASP A 110 -17.12 8.43 -18.98
CA ASP A 110 -16.67 9.39 -19.99
C ASP A 110 -16.99 10.84 -19.66
N LYS A 111 -17.92 11.07 -18.71
CA LYS A 111 -18.31 12.39 -18.24
C LYS A 111 -17.62 12.81 -16.94
N ALA A 112 -16.71 11.98 -16.44
CA ALA A 112 -15.97 12.29 -15.22
C ALA A 112 -15.12 13.55 -15.40
N SER A 113 -15.20 14.44 -14.43
CA SER A 113 -14.36 15.62 -14.34
C SER A 113 -14.11 15.97 -12.89
N LEU A 114 -12.93 16.51 -12.61
CA LEU A 114 -12.50 16.91 -11.28
C LEU A 114 -12.02 18.36 -11.32
N LYS A 115 -12.60 19.19 -10.47
CA LYS A 115 -12.10 20.56 -10.26
C LYS A 115 -10.97 20.52 -9.24
N VAL A 116 -9.78 20.97 -9.65
CA VAL A 116 -8.60 21.10 -8.81
C VAL A 116 -8.06 22.51 -8.96
N ASN A 117 -8.17 23.32 -7.91
CA ASN A 117 -7.91 24.76 -7.96
C ASN A 117 -8.71 25.42 -9.10
N ASP A 118 -8.04 26.08 -10.02
CA ASP A 118 -8.67 26.75 -11.18
C ASP A 118 -8.79 25.84 -12.42
N HIS A 119 -8.35 24.59 -12.33
CA HIS A 119 -8.40 23.63 -13.44
C HIS A 119 -9.64 22.72 -13.33
N ILE A 120 -10.26 22.46 -14.48
CA ILE A 120 -11.27 21.39 -14.63
C ILE A 120 -10.61 20.31 -15.46
N ILE A 121 -10.19 19.23 -14.78
CA ILE A 121 -9.48 18.11 -15.39
C ILE A 121 -10.49 17.00 -15.70
N ASN A 122 -10.41 16.45 -16.90
CA ASN A 122 -11.30 15.39 -17.35
C ASN A 122 -10.53 14.29 -18.10
N LYS A 123 -11.21 13.25 -18.56
CA LYS A 123 -10.57 12.08 -19.16
C LYS A 123 -9.86 12.36 -20.49
N ASN A 124 -10.06 13.51 -21.14
CA ASN A 124 -9.33 13.88 -22.36
C ASN A 124 -7.98 14.53 -22.06
N ASP A 125 -7.75 14.88 -20.81
CA ASP A 125 -6.45 15.38 -20.34
C ASP A 125 -5.49 14.23 -20.09
N LYS A 126 -4.20 14.50 -20.15
CA LYS A 126 -3.16 13.55 -19.73
C LYS A 126 -3.01 13.63 -18.21
N VAL A 127 -3.44 12.60 -17.50
CA VAL A 127 -3.43 12.56 -16.04
C VAL A 127 -2.61 11.39 -15.55
N VAL A 128 -1.55 11.68 -14.80
CA VAL A 128 -0.78 10.66 -14.06
C VAL A 128 -1.20 10.74 -12.60
N LEU A 129 -1.77 9.66 -12.09
CA LEU A 129 -2.35 9.58 -10.76
C LEU A 129 -1.51 8.67 -9.85
N LEU A 130 -1.14 9.16 -8.67
CA LEU A 130 -0.67 8.34 -7.54
C LEU A 130 -1.71 8.37 -6.43
N VAL A 131 -2.09 7.20 -5.92
CA VAL A 131 -2.99 7.08 -4.76
C VAL A 131 -2.32 6.25 -3.69
N ASN A 132 -2.12 6.85 -2.53
CA ASN A 132 -1.58 6.19 -1.35
C ASN A 132 -2.35 6.63 -0.10
N ARG A 133 -2.39 5.78 0.92
CA ARG A 133 -2.89 6.19 2.24
C ARG A 133 -1.97 7.23 2.88
N SER A 134 -0.66 6.98 2.82
CA SER A 134 0.40 7.84 3.33
C SER A 134 1.48 8.01 2.26
N LEU A 135 2.01 9.22 2.12
CA LEU A 135 3.07 9.53 1.15
C LEU A 135 4.44 9.14 1.72
N GLU A 136 4.76 7.86 1.63
CA GLU A 136 5.94 7.24 2.25
C GLU A 136 6.70 6.33 1.28
N PRO A 137 7.95 5.96 1.57
CA PRO A 137 8.77 5.09 0.71
C PRO A 137 8.16 3.71 0.47
N TYR A 138 7.53 3.07 1.47
CA TYR A 138 6.85 1.77 1.27
C TYR A 138 5.74 1.81 0.22
N ARG A 139 5.13 2.98 0.00
CA ARG A 139 4.13 3.22 -1.03
C ARG A 139 4.72 3.72 -2.34
N GLY A 140 6.07 3.77 -2.45
CA GLY A 140 6.79 4.17 -3.65
C GLY A 140 6.73 5.67 -3.96
N TYR A 141 6.27 6.49 -3.00
CA TYR A 141 6.14 7.93 -3.20
C TYR A 141 7.47 8.58 -3.61
N HIS A 142 8.57 8.22 -2.96
CA HIS A 142 9.91 8.75 -3.27
C HIS A 142 10.36 8.46 -4.71
N SER A 143 10.08 7.26 -5.21
CA SER A 143 10.41 6.88 -6.59
C SER A 143 9.51 7.61 -7.59
N PHE A 144 8.21 7.73 -7.30
CA PHE A 144 7.27 8.46 -8.13
C PHE A 144 7.66 9.94 -8.25
N ILE A 145 7.92 10.61 -7.13
CA ILE A 145 8.31 12.03 -7.13
C ILE A 145 9.56 12.25 -8.00
N LYS A 146 10.58 11.42 -7.87
CA LYS A 146 11.81 11.51 -8.65
C LYS A 146 11.60 11.30 -10.16
N SER A 147 10.52 10.64 -10.56
CA SER A 147 10.18 10.43 -11.98
C SER A 147 9.46 11.62 -12.63
N ILE A 148 8.83 12.49 -11.84
CA ILE A 148 8.02 13.62 -12.34
C ILE A 148 8.77 14.55 -13.30
N PRO A 149 10.05 14.93 -13.06
CA PRO A 149 10.78 15.77 -14.00
C PRO A 149 10.88 15.19 -15.41
N ASN A 150 11.08 13.88 -15.52
CA ASN A 150 11.13 13.23 -16.84
C ASN A 150 9.73 13.12 -17.45
N ILE A 151 8.72 12.81 -16.65
CA ILE A 151 7.32 12.76 -17.12
C ILE A 151 6.90 14.11 -17.71
N LEU A 152 7.11 15.21 -16.99
CA LEU A 152 6.72 16.54 -17.44
C LEU A 152 7.61 17.10 -18.56
N LYS A 153 8.85 16.62 -18.69
CA LYS A 153 9.71 16.93 -19.85
C LYS A 153 9.14 16.32 -21.13
N ASP A 154 8.72 15.05 -21.07
CA ASP A 154 8.20 14.30 -22.22
C ASP A 154 6.73 14.65 -22.50
N HIS A 155 5.98 15.03 -21.48
CA HIS A 155 4.55 15.37 -21.53
C HIS A 155 4.28 16.67 -20.75
N PRO A 156 4.65 17.85 -21.28
CA PRO A 156 4.53 19.13 -20.58
C PRO A 156 3.07 19.55 -20.31
N ASP A 157 2.14 18.93 -21.02
CA ASP A 157 0.69 19.12 -20.87
C ASP A 157 0.05 18.19 -19.83
N ALA A 158 0.80 17.25 -19.27
CA ALA A 158 0.26 16.31 -18.29
C ALA A 158 -0.01 16.97 -16.92
N TYR A 159 -1.05 16.49 -16.26
CA TYR A 159 -1.35 16.77 -14.87
C TYR A 159 -0.87 15.63 -13.97
N ILE A 160 -0.22 15.97 -12.88
CA ILE A 160 0.21 15.01 -11.84
C ILE A 160 -0.72 15.16 -10.65
N LEU A 161 -1.56 14.16 -10.41
CA LEU A 161 -2.46 14.14 -9.26
C LEU A 161 -1.91 13.19 -8.20
N ILE A 162 -1.78 13.66 -6.98
CA ILE A 162 -1.25 12.90 -5.84
C ILE A 162 -2.28 12.91 -4.71
N ILE A 163 -2.85 11.75 -4.43
CA ILE A 163 -3.78 11.53 -3.32
C ILE A 163 -3.05 10.76 -2.24
N GLY A 164 -3.06 11.27 -1.02
CA GLY A 164 -2.45 10.67 0.16
C GLY A 164 -2.14 11.69 1.23
N GLY A 165 -2.09 11.21 2.47
CA GLY A 165 -1.81 12.06 3.63
C GLY A 165 -0.35 12.05 4.05
N ASP A 166 -0.02 12.98 4.93
CA ASP A 166 1.31 13.12 5.53
C ASP A 166 1.45 12.42 6.90
N GLN A 167 0.40 11.70 7.31
CA GLN A 167 0.42 10.96 8.58
C GLN A 167 1.47 9.84 8.55
N LYS A 168 1.86 9.43 9.75
CA LYS A 168 2.76 8.28 9.93
C LYS A 168 2.19 7.04 9.24
N GLY A 169 3.00 6.42 8.41
CA GLY A 169 2.72 5.18 7.73
C GLY A 169 3.69 4.08 8.15
N TYR A 170 4.15 3.28 7.20
CA TYR A 170 5.15 2.25 7.42
C TYR A 170 6.58 2.78 7.27
N GLY A 171 7.52 2.10 7.92
CA GLY A 171 8.95 2.43 7.83
C GLY A 171 9.42 3.46 8.83
N ALA A 172 10.60 4.02 8.55
CA ALA A 172 11.19 5.07 9.37
C ALA A 172 10.48 6.39 9.16
N ASP A 173 10.33 7.16 10.22
CA ASP A 173 9.84 8.53 10.13
C ASP A 173 10.89 9.41 9.39
N PRO A 174 10.46 10.44 8.66
CA PRO A 174 11.37 11.43 8.12
C PRO A 174 12.07 12.20 9.25
N GLU A 175 13.03 13.04 8.91
CA GLU A 175 13.71 13.91 9.86
C GLU A 175 12.70 14.76 10.66
N LYS A 176 13.01 15.01 11.94
CA LYS A 176 12.11 15.76 12.83
C LYS A 176 11.78 17.14 12.24
N GLY A 177 10.50 17.45 12.13
CA GLY A 177 9.99 18.73 11.64
C GLY A 177 9.72 18.77 10.13
N THR A 178 9.83 17.64 9.43
CA THR A 178 9.46 17.52 8.01
C THR A 178 8.55 16.31 7.77
N THR A 179 7.97 16.21 6.58
CA THR A 179 7.21 15.06 6.11
C THR A 179 7.95 14.38 4.96
N HIS A 180 7.63 13.11 4.67
CA HIS A 180 8.15 12.46 3.47
C HIS A 180 7.75 13.22 2.20
N ARG A 181 6.53 13.80 2.18
CA ARG A 181 6.07 14.63 1.07
C ARG A 181 7.03 15.81 0.84
N GLU A 182 7.28 16.60 1.87
CA GLU A 182 8.15 17.77 1.78
C GLU A 182 9.58 17.40 1.41
N LYS A 183 10.14 16.37 2.05
CA LYS A 183 11.49 15.90 1.79
C LYS A 183 11.72 15.63 0.30
N TYR A 184 10.93 14.75 -0.29
CA TYR A 184 11.13 14.34 -1.68
C TYR A 184 10.64 15.38 -2.70
N TYR A 185 9.57 16.12 -2.40
CA TYR A 185 9.09 17.18 -3.28
C TYR A 185 10.11 18.32 -3.39
N ASN A 186 10.79 18.69 -2.30
CA ASN A 186 11.84 19.71 -2.32
C ASN A 186 13.04 19.33 -3.23
N GLU A 187 13.27 18.05 -3.50
CA GLU A 187 14.33 17.61 -4.41
C GLU A 187 14.04 17.96 -5.89
N ILE A 188 12.76 18.17 -6.23
CA ILE A 188 12.32 18.33 -7.64
C ILE A 188 11.62 19.65 -7.95
N LYS A 189 11.05 20.35 -6.96
CA LYS A 189 10.17 21.52 -7.19
C LYS A 189 10.79 22.62 -8.04
N ASP A 190 12.10 22.84 -7.94
CA ASP A 190 12.83 23.85 -8.70
C ASP A 190 13.25 23.38 -10.11
N LYS A 191 12.93 22.13 -10.46
CA LYS A 191 13.29 21.50 -11.74
C LYS A 191 12.10 21.29 -12.67
N VAL A 192 10.88 21.61 -12.22
CA VAL A 192 9.63 21.31 -12.93
C VAL A 192 8.64 22.47 -12.86
N ASP A 193 7.69 22.47 -13.79
CA ASP A 193 6.52 23.35 -13.69
C ASP A 193 5.56 22.79 -12.59
N THR A 194 5.61 23.40 -11.42
CA THR A 194 4.80 22.99 -10.26
C THR A 194 3.31 23.30 -10.42
N SER A 195 2.92 24.14 -11.39
CA SER A 195 1.51 24.45 -11.67
C SER A 195 0.71 23.24 -12.17
N ARG A 196 1.42 22.17 -12.58
CA ARG A 196 0.85 20.91 -13.06
C ARG A 196 0.84 19.80 -12.01
N ILE A 197 1.33 20.04 -10.79
CA ILE A 197 1.45 19.05 -9.71
C ILE A 197 0.46 19.40 -8.60
N PHE A 198 -0.47 18.51 -8.33
CA PHE A 198 -1.55 18.71 -7.35
C PHE A 198 -1.52 17.66 -6.25
N PHE A 199 -1.28 18.13 -5.03
CA PHE A 199 -1.43 17.31 -3.82
C PHE A 199 -2.83 17.50 -3.27
N LEU A 200 -3.67 16.47 -3.36
CA LEU A 200 -5.07 16.54 -2.96
C LEU A 200 -5.30 16.15 -1.50
N GLY A 201 -4.26 15.62 -0.82
CA GLY A 201 -4.40 15.11 0.54
C GLY A 201 -5.25 13.83 0.61
N LEU A 202 -5.88 13.61 1.75
CA LEU A 202 -6.92 12.59 1.89
C LEU A 202 -8.23 13.15 1.34
N VAL A 203 -8.87 12.42 0.46
CA VAL A 203 -10.09 12.84 -0.23
C VAL A 203 -11.25 11.89 0.08
N ASP A 204 -12.47 12.39 -0.08
CA ASP A 204 -13.68 11.56 -0.03
C ASP A 204 -13.67 10.49 -1.12
N TYR A 205 -14.31 9.35 -0.85
CA TYR A 205 -14.36 8.20 -1.75
C TYR A 205 -14.89 8.55 -3.15
N LYS A 206 -15.85 9.46 -3.24
CA LYS A 206 -16.40 9.96 -4.52
C LYS A 206 -15.34 10.69 -5.35
N ILE A 207 -14.50 11.50 -4.71
CA ILE A 207 -13.39 12.20 -5.37
C ILE A 207 -12.34 11.20 -5.81
N LEU A 208 -12.03 10.21 -4.99
CA LEU A 208 -11.10 9.13 -5.31
C LEU A 208 -11.56 8.36 -6.56
N ILE A 209 -12.83 7.96 -6.63
CA ILE A 209 -13.41 7.30 -7.82
C ILE A 209 -13.26 8.19 -9.06
N THR A 210 -13.62 9.48 -8.93
CA THR A 210 -13.51 10.43 -10.04
C THR A 210 -12.06 10.58 -10.51
N ALA A 211 -11.08 10.61 -9.59
CA ALA A 211 -9.66 10.67 -9.93
C ALA A 211 -9.21 9.44 -10.72
N PHE A 212 -9.67 8.24 -10.35
CA PHE A 212 -9.42 7.03 -11.14
C PHE A 212 -10.07 7.09 -12.53
N GLN A 213 -11.28 7.63 -12.62
CA GLN A 213 -12.03 7.70 -13.89
C GLN A 213 -11.42 8.67 -14.90
N ILE A 214 -10.73 9.74 -14.45
CA ILE A 214 -10.05 10.69 -15.32
C ILE A 214 -8.58 10.35 -15.56
N ALA A 215 -8.00 9.42 -14.80
CA ALA A 215 -6.60 9.07 -14.91
C ALA A 215 -6.28 8.40 -16.26
N THR A 216 -5.26 8.89 -16.95
CA THR A 216 -4.66 8.20 -18.10
C THR A 216 -3.82 7.01 -17.62
N VAL A 217 -3.07 7.23 -16.53
CA VAL A 217 -2.22 6.21 -15.89
C VAL A 217 -2.37 6.33 -14.37
N HIS A 218 -2.66 5.21 -13.71
CA HIS A 218 -2.53 5.07 -12.27
C HIS A 218 -1.20 4.38 -11.96
N VAL A 219 -0.36 5.06 -11.17
CA VAL A 219 0.94 4.54 -10.74
C VAL A 219 0.78 3.87 -9.40
N TYR A 220 1.11 2.58 -9.33
CA TYR A 220 1.07 1.78 -8.11
C TYR A 220 2.46 1.17 -7.86
N LEU A 221 3.15 1.67 -6.84
CA LEU A 221 4.52 1.30 -6.49
C LEU A 221 4.62 0.80 -5.04
N THR A 222 3.50 0.38 -4.47
CA THR A 222 3.50 -0.15 -3.10
C THR A 222 4.33 -1.44 -3.05
N TYR A 223 5.21 -1.52 -2.07
CA TYR A 223 5.97 -2.72 -1.76
C TYR A 223 5.80 -3.03 -0.26
N PRO A 224 5.69 -4.27 0.14
CA PRO A 224 5.93 -5.50 -0.65
C PRO A 224 4.69 -6.05 -1.39
N PHE A 225 3.52 -5.41 -1.36
CA PHE A 225 2.30 -5.94 -1.97
C PHE A 225 1.34 -4.85 -2.45
#